data_267cb70b51c0aec6bc21911a90bc99d1
#
_entry.id   267cb70b51c0aec6bc21911a90bc99d1
#
_cell.length_a   1.000
_cell.length_b   1.000
_cell.length_c   1.000
_cell.angle_alpha   90.00
_cell.angle_beta   90.00
_cell.angle_gamma   90.00
#
_symmetry.space_group_name_H-M   'P 1'
#
loop_
_entity.id
_entity.type
_entity.pdbx_description
1 polymer ?
#
loop_
_entity_poly.entity_id
_entity_poly.type
_entity_poly.pdbx_seq_one_letter_code
_entity_poly.pdbx_strand_id
1 'polypeptide(L)'
;PPEADRLNSKVKTYGKYHLAPEIFVSEGEKGSIVHDWVQERGGVGGIHHIAYCVDSVADTMKEWTEKGYAEFTTKEPLVCPDLTQCFTKPHPLTGVIYEFIERDVNSQGFCKDNVKDLMESTEGL
;
A
#
# COMPACT_ATOMS: atom_id res chain seq x y z
N PRO A 1 -12.53 0.29 16.31
CA PRO A 1 -13.37 0.26 15.12
C PRO A 1 -13.18 -1.02 14.32
N PRO A 2 -14.22 -1.52 13.64
CA PRO A 2 -14.17 -2.81 12.93
C PRO A 2 -13.04 -2.93 11.90
N GLU A 3 -12.73 -1.87 11.17
CA GLU A 3 -11.67 -1.88 10.16
C GLU A 3 -10.28 -1.98 10.78
N ALA A 4 -10.05 -1.29 11.87
CA ALA A 4 -8.80 -1.39 12.60
C ALA A 4 -8.59 -2.81 13.13
N ASP A 5 -9.65 -3.43 13.64
CA ASP A 5 -9.60 -4.82 14.10
C ASP A 5 -9.39 -5.79 12.94
N ARG A 6 -10.04 -5.56 11.80
CA ARG A 6 -9.85 -6.37 10.59
C ARG A 6 -8.40 -6.38 10.12
N LEU A 7 -7.72 -5.23 10.13
CA LEU A 7 -6.34 -5.16 9.70
C LEU A 7 -5.37 -5.63 10.79
N ASN A 8 -5.52 -5.12 12.01
CA ASN A 8 -4.54 -5.31 13.07
C ASN A 8 -4.57 -6.70 13.71
N SER A 9 -5.74 -7.32 13.81
CA SER A 9 -5.91 -8.61 14.50
C SER A 9 -6.00 -9.81 13.56
N LYS A 10 -6.34 -9.60 12.29
CA LYS A 10 -6.63 -10.69 11.34
C LYS A 10 -5.66 -10.79 10.17
N VAL A 11 -4.70 -9.89 10.09
CA VAL A 11 -3.70 -9.87 9.02
C VAL A 11 -2.32 -10.07 9.62
N LYS A 12 -1.58 -11.00 9.04
CA LYS A 12 -0.16 -11.21 9.36
C LYS A 12 0.68 -10.84 8.14
N THR A 13 1.75 -10.11 8.37
CA THR A 13 2.69 -9.71 7.34
C THR A 13 4.08 -10.25 7.65
N TYR A 14 4.68 -10.86 6.65
CA TYR A 14 6.00 -11.45 6.71
C TYR A 14 6.92 -10.72 5.74
N GLY A 15 8.14 -10.42 6.15
CA GLY A 15 9.07 -9.68 5.29
C GLY A 15 10.53 -9.99 5.59
N LYS A 16 11.39 -9.59 4.64
CA LYS A 16 12.84 -9.63 4.76
C LYS A 16 13.39 -8.23 4.58
N TYR A 17 14.05 -7.71 5.59
CA TYR A 17 14.46 -6.30 5.64
C TYR A 17 15.88 -6.03 5.14
N HIS A 18 16.66 -7.07 4.88
CA HIS A 18 18.10 -6.96 4.54
C HIS A 18 18.42 -7.28 3.08
N LEU A 19 17.43 -7.59 2.29
CA LEU A 19 17.58 -7.88 0.86
C LEU A 19 16.72 -6.93 0.05
N ALA A 20 17.26 -6.39 -1.02
CA ALA A 20 16.52 -5.55 -1.95
C ALA A 20 16.28 -6.31 -3.27
N PRO A 21 15.04 -6.28 -3.83
CA PRO A 21 13.85 -5.66 -3.25
C PRO A 21 13.35 -6.43 -2.02
N GLU A 22 12.81 -5.72 -1.06
CA GLU A 22 12.15 -6.32 0.08
C GLU A 22 10.79 -6.88 -0.34
N ILE A 23 10.49 -8.09 0.10
CA ILE A 23 9.22 -8.76 -0.20
C ILE A 23 8.45 -8.95 1.10
N PHE A 24 7.24 -8.43 1.13
CA PHE A 24 6.32 -8.57 2.25
C PHE A 24 5.11 -9.39 1.81
N VAL A 25 4.84 -10.47 2.51
CA VAL A 25 3.68 -11.31 2.25
C VAL A 25 2.68 -11.11 3.39
N SER A 26 1.47 -10.72 3.03
CA SER A 26 0.39 -10.53 3.99
C SER A 26 -0.65 -11.65 3.83
N GLU A 27 -1.05 -12.23 4.94
CA GLU A 27 -2.11 -13.23 5.02
C GLU A 27 -3.25 -12.68 5.86
N GLY A 28 -4.47 -12.84 5.38
CA GLY A 28 -5.65 -12.37 6.08
C GLY A 28 -6.60 -13.49 6.44
N GLU A 29 -7.10 -13.48 7.67
CA GLU A 29 -8.20 -14.34 8.08
C GLU A 29 -9.50 -13.93 7.39
N LYS A 30 -10.46 -14.85 7.34
CA LYS A 30 -11.79 -14.62 6.79
C LYS A 30 -12.42 -13.36 7.40
N GLY A 31 -12.92 -12.48 6.56
CA GLY A 31 -13.49 -11.20 6.95
C GLY A 31 -12.50 -10.04 7.03
N SER A 32 -11.22 -10.28 6.73
CA SER A 32 -10.23 -9.20 6.60
C SER A 32 -10.21 -8.62 5.19
N ILE A 33 -9.69 -7.40 5.05
CA ILE A 33 -9.50 -6.74 3.74
C ILE A 33 -8.61 -7.60 2.84
N VAL A 34 -7.53 -8.15 3.40
CA VAL A 34 -6.58 -8.97 2.64
C VAL A 34 -7.23 -10.26 2.16
N HIS A 35 -8.01 -10.93 3.01
CA HIS A 35 -8.75 -12.13 2.61
C HIS A 35 -9.73 -11.83 1.47
N ASP A 36 -10.50 -10.76 1.57
CA ASP A 36 -11.48 -10.37 0.56
C ASP A 36 -10.78 -10.07 -0.78
N TRP A 37 -9.65 -9.37 -0.75
CA TRP A 37 -8.86 -9.09 -1.94
C TRP A 37 -8.41 -10.37 -2.65
N VAL A 38 -7.94 -11.36 -1.89
CA VAL A 38 -7.53 -12.67 -2.43
C VAL A 38 -8.72 -13.41 -3.02
N GLN A 39 -9.87 -13.42 -2.33
CA GLN A 39 -11.07 -14.10 -2.81
C GLN A 39 -11.62 -13.50 -4.11
N GLU A 40 -11.60 -12.19 -4.23
CA GLU A 40 -12.00 -11.48 -5.46
C GLU A 40 -11.14 -11.85 -6.67
N ARG A 41 -9.95 -12.39 -6.42
CA ARG A 41 -8.98 -12.84 -7.44
C ARG A 41 -8.89 -14.37 -7.56
N GLY A 42 -9.97 -15.06 -7.23
CA GLY A 42 -10.09 -16.51 -7.39
C GLY A 42 -9.46 -17.34 -6.29
N GLY A 43 -9.16 -16.75 -5.15
CA GLY A 43 -8.58 -17.45 -4.00
C GLY A 43 -7.07 -17.69 -4.10
N VAL A 44 -6.42 -17.11 -5.09
CA VAL A 44 -4.96 -17.22 -5.31
C VAL A 44 -4.29 -15.90 -4.90
N GLY A 45 -3.15 -16.01 -4.24
CA GLY A 45 -2.35 -14.84 -3.90
C GLY A 45 -1.78 -14.13 -5.14
N GLY A 46 -1.36 -12.89 -4.97
CA GLY A 46 -0.77 -12.11 -6.04
C GLY A 46 -0.10 -10.85 -5.50
N ILE A 47 0.45 -10.06 -6.42
CA ILE A 47 1.07 -8.78 -6.08
C ILE A 47 -0.05 -7.75 -5.92
N HIS A 48 -0.17 -7.17 -4.73
CA HIS A 48 -1.10 -6.07 -4.48
C HIS A 48 -0.49 -4.74 -4.95
N HIS A 49 0.75 -4.48 -4.57
CA HIS A 49 1.42 -3.25 -4.96
C HIS A 49 2.93 -3.42 -5.02
N ILE A 50 3.58 -2.48 -5.70
CA ILE A 50 5.03 -2.34 -5.75
C ILE A 50 5.37 -0.95 -5.24
N ALA A 51 6.27 -0.86 -4.26
CA ALA A 51 6.66 0.39 -3.63
C ALA A 51 8.01 0.90 -4.16
N TYR A 52 8.07 2.19 -4.42
CA TYR A 52 9.28 2.90 -4.83
C TYR A 52 9.60 4.02 -3.85
N CYS A 53 10.85 4.10 -3.41
CA CYS A 53 11.33 5.25 -2.66
C CYS A 53 11.51 6.46 -3.58
N VAL A 54 10.98 7.59 -3.16
CA VAL A 54 11.11 8.87 -3.88
C VAL A 54 11.57 9.98 -2.93
N ASP A 55 12.10 11.05 -3.48
CA ASP A 55 12.56 12.19 -2.66
C ASP A 55 11.40 12.98 -2.06
N SER A 56 10.30 13.09 -2.79
CA SER A 56 9.08 13.78 -2.34
C SER A 56 7.84 13.09 -2.90
N VAL A 57 7.03 12.54 -2.02
CA VAL A 57 5.76 11.93 -2.41
C VAL A 57 4.79 12.98 -2.95
N ALA A 58 4.72 14.14 -2.31
CA ALA A 58 3.85 15.23 -2.78
C ALA A 58 4.19 15.70 -4.18
N ASP A 59 5.49 15.90 -4.47
CA ASP A 59 5.94 16.32 -5.80
C ASP A 59 5.70 15.23 -6.84
N THR A 60 5.93 13.98 -6.48
CA THR A 60 5.67 12.83 -7.37
C THR A 60 4.19 12.72 -7.71
N MET A 61 3.30 12.85 -6.73
CA MET A 61 1.85 12.85 -6.96
C MET A 61 1.43 13.96 -7.92
N LYS A 62 1.96 15.17 -7.72
CA LYS A 62 1.68 16.32 -8.57
C LYS A 62 2.14 16.06 -10.00
N GLU A 63 3.39 15.64 -10.18
CA GLU A 63 3.97 15.37 -11.49
C GLU A 63 3.20 14.27 -12.24
N TRP A 64 2.91 13.17 -11.59
CA TRP A 64 2.21 12.04 -12.20
C TRP A 64 0.77 12.38 -12.57
N THR A 65 0.11 13.17 -11.74
CA THR A 65 -1.24 13.65 -12.03
C THR A 65 -1.24 14.60 -13.24
N GLU A 66 -0.34 15.56 -13.27
CA GLU A 66 -0.23 16.52 -14.37
C GLU A 66 0.13 15.87 -15.71
N LYS A 67 0.99 14.86 -15.68
CA LYS A 67 1.39 14.10 -16.88
C LYS A 67 0.39 13.02 -17.28
N GLY A 68 -0.62 12.77 -16.47
CA GLY A 68 -1.62 11.74 -16.74
C GLY A 68 -1.10 10.31 -16.63
N TYR A 69 -0.03 10.08 -15.85
CA TYR A 69 0.56 8.74 -15.69
C TYR A 69 -0.27 7.84 -14.78
N ALA A 70 -0.88 8.41 -13.76
CA ALA A 70 -1.72 7.68 -12.82
C ALA A 70 -2.69 8.59 -12.09
N GLU A 71 -3.76 7.99 -11.57
CA GLU A 71 -4.62 8.59 -10.56
C GLU A 71 -4.24 8.01 -9.18
N PHE A 72 -4.47 8.78 -8.13
CA PHE A 72 -4.13 8.38 -6.77
C PHE A 72 -5.39 8.06 -5.96
N THR A 73 -5.26 7.16 -4.98
CA THR A 73 -6.40 6.72 -4.14
C THR A 73 -6.76 7.74 -3.08
N THR A 74 -5.85 8.67 -2.76
CA THR A 74 -6.08 9.78 -1.83
C THR A 74 -5.64 11.09 -2.50
N LYS A 75 -6.22 12.22 -2.08
CA LYS A 75 -5.84 13.53 -2.62
C LYS A 75 -4.49 14.01 -2.12
N GLU A 76 -4.16 13.64 -0.89
CA GLU A 76 -2.94 14.05 -0.20
C GLU A 76 -2.14 12.83 0.23
N PRO A 77 -0.82 12.97 0.39
CA PRO A 77 -0.01 11.91 0.97
C PRO A 77 -0.48 11.54 2.38
N LEU A 78 -0.31 10.29 2.76
CA LEU A 78 -0.51 9.83 4.14
C LEU A 78 0.80 9.98 4.90
N VAL A 79 0.78 10.75 5.98
CA VAL A 79 1.99 11.15 6.70
C VAL A 79 2.04 10.54 8.09
N CYS A 80 3.16 9.87 8.39
CA CYS A 80 3.61 9.50 9.73
C CYS A 80 4.96 10.19 10.00
N PRO A 81 5.45 10.24 11.24
CA PRO A 81 6.66 10.99 11.57
C PRO A 81 7.87 10.71 10.66
N ASP A 82 8.12 9.46 10.31
CA ASP A 82 9.29 9.07 9.51
C ASP A 82 8.91 8.43 8.16
N LEU A 83 7.65 8.53 7.77
CA LEU A 83 7.14 7.84 6.60
C LEU A 83 5.97 8.58 5.97
N THR A 84 6.15 8.94 4.71
CA THR A 84 5.09 9.53 3.88
C THR A 84 4.82 8.58 2.71
N GLN A 85 3.55 8.29 2.43
CA GLN A 85 3.15 7.27 1.46
C GLN A 85 1.94 7.70 0.66
N CYS A 86 1.82 7.13 -0.54
CA CYS A 86 0.57 7.17 -1.32
C CYS A 86 0.46 5.93 -2.19
N PHE A 87 -0.76 5.59 -2.58
CA PHE A 87 -1.05 4.56 -3.59
C PHE A 87 -1.65 5.20 -4.83
N THR A 88 -1.24 4.69 -6.00
CA THR A 88 -2.00 4.91 -7.22
C THR A 88 -3.24 4.00 -7.23
N LYS A 89 -4.22 4.33 -8.07
CA LYS A 89 -5.23 3.35 -8.46
C LYS A 89 -4.57 2.25 -9.29
N PRO A 90 -5.19 1.05 -9.37
CA PRO A 90 -4.64 -0.04 -10.17
C PRO A 90 -4.41 0.38 -11.62
N HIS A 91 -3.27 -0.02 -12.18
CA HIS A 91 -2.99 0.23 -13.59
C HIS A 91 -4.02 -0.49 -14.47
N PRO A 92 -4.61 0.18 -15.47
CA PRO A 92 -5.70 -0.40 -16.26
C PRO A 92 -5.36 -1.71 -16.97
N LEU A 93 -4.10 -1.90 -17.36
CA LEU A 93 -3.67 -3.09 -18.10
C LEU A 93 -3.20 -4.23 -17.18
N THR A 94 -2.57 -3.93 -16.07
CA THR A 94 -1.91 -4.93 -15.22
C THR A 94 -2.62 -5.17 -13.89
N GLY A 95 -3.44 -4.21 -13.43
CA GLY A 95 -4.04 -4.25 -12.11
C GLY A 95 -3.07 -3.94 -10.98
N VAL A 96 -1.80 -3.66 -11.27
CA VAL A 96 -0.79 -3.36 -10.25
C VAL A 96 -0.99 -1.96 -9.70
N ILE A 97 -0.93 -1.84 -8.38
CA ILE A 97 -0.92 -0.58 -7.67
C ILE A 97 0.53 -0.18 -7.44
N TYR A 98 0.87 1.07 -7.69
CA TYR A 98 2.18 1.62 -7.36
C TYR A 98 2.07 2.42 -6.07
N GLU A 99 3.04 2.20 -5.17
CA GLU A 99 3.20 2.98 -3.96
C GLU A 99 4.42 3.85 -4.07
N PHE A 100 4.32 5.11 -3.65
CA PHE A 100 5.48 5.98 -3.49
C PHE A 100 5.72 6.22 -2.02
N ILE A 101 6.97 6.06 -1.60
CA ILE A 101 7.40 6.17 -0.20
C ILE A 101 8.51 7.19 -0.09
N GLU A 102 8.36 8.08 0.87
CA GLU A 102 9.36 8.98 1.36
C GLU A 102 9.67 8.57 2.78
N ARG A 103 10.88 8.08 3.02
CA ARG A 103 11.25 7.43 4.29
C ARG A 103 12.52 8.05 4.82
N ASP A 104 12.57 8.29 6.14
CA ASP A 104 13.82 8.62 6.82
C ASP A 104 14.82 7.47 6.65
N VAL A 105 16.11 7.80 6.44
CA VAL A 105 17.17 6.81 6.18
C VAL A 105 17.33 5.75 7.27
N ASN A 106 16.92 6.06 8.50
CA ASN A 106 16.97 5.14 9.63
C ASN A 106 15.65 4.44 9.91
N SER A 107 14.59 4.78 9.16
CA SER A 107 13.27 4.20 9.35
C SER A 107 13.13 2.90 8.56
N GLN A 108 12.54 1.88 9.18
CA GLN A 108 12.20 0.61 8.54
C GLN A 108 10.79 0.19 8.94
N GLY A 109 10.18 -0.63 8.09
CA GLY A 109 8.86 -1.19 8.35
C GLY A 109 7.71 -0.25 7.98
N PHE A 110 6.64 -0.34 8.72
CA PHE A 110 5.36 0.31 8.41
C PHE A 110 4.93 1.27 9.51
N CYS A 111 4.17 2.29 9.11
CA CYS A 111 3.30 3.01 10.02
C CYS A 111 1.91 2.35 9.97
N LYS A 112 1.41 1.85 11.10
CA LYS A 112 0.12 1.16 11.18
C LYS A 112 -1.04 1.99 10.63
N ASP A 113 -1.09 3.26 10.99
CA ASP A 113 -2.16 4.14 10.55
C ASP A 113 -2.14 4.35 9.04
N ASN A 114 -0.94 4.54 8.46
CA ASN A 114 -0.81 4.65 7.02
C ASN A 114 -1.17 3.35 6.30
N VAL A 115 -0.74 2.20 6.81
CA VAL A 115 -1.08 0.90 6.21
C VAL A 115 -2.59 0.71 6.20
N LYS A 116 -3.25 1.01 7.32
CA LYS A 116 -4.71 0.93 7.42
C LYS A 116 -5.38 1.81 6.37
N ASP A 117 -5.03 3.08 6.33
CA ASP A 117 -5.63 4.06 5.41
C ASP A 117 -5.35 3.71 3.94
N LEU A 118 -4.14 3.26 3.63
CA LEU A 118 -3.79 2.82 2.28
C LEU A 118 -4.59 1.60 1.85
N MET A 119 -4.72 0.59 2.71
CA MET A 119 -5.48 -0.61 2.39
C MET A 119 -6.98 -0.30 2.23
N GLU A 120 -7.53 0.52 3.09
CA GLU A 120 -8.93 0.96 2.97
C GLU A 120 -9.16 1.75 1.68
N SER A 121 -8.20 2.58 1.28
CA SER A 121 -8.31 3.37 0.05
C SER A 121 -8.37 2.52 -1.22
N THR A 122 -7.91 1.28 -1.15
CA THR A 122 -7.90 0.33 -2.28
C THR A 122 -9.01 -0.72 -2.18
N GLU A 123 -9.80 -0.71 -1.12
CA GLU A 123 -10.89 -1.68 -0.94
C GLU A 123 -11.93 -1.52 -2.06
N GLY A 124 -12.22 -2.61 -2.76
CA GLY A 124 -13.19 -2.63 -3.87
C GLY A 124 -12.65 -2.14 -5.22
N LEU A 125 -11.36 -1.84 -5.31
CA LEU A 125 -10.74 -1.46 -6.58
C LEU A 125 -10.31 -2.67 -7.42
#